data_65930ba20a5271161e470cbc5a84b352
#
_entry.id   65930ba20a5271161e470cbc5a84b352
#
_cell.length_a   1.000
_cell.length_b   1.000
_cell.length_c   1.000
_cell.angle_alpha   90.00
_cell.angle_beta   90.00
_cell.angle_gamma   90.00
#
_symmetry.space_group_name_H-M   'P 1'
#
loop_
_entity.id
_entity.type
_entity.pdbx_description
1 polymer ?
#
loop_
_entity_poly.entity_id
_entity_poly.type
_entity_poly.pdbx_seq_one_letter_code
_entity_poly.pdbx_strand_id
1 'polypeptide(L)'
;MKKIVLGFLVIASLGLAACGNNEAQTSETTASSTVATDTMLTVKDSNGESVEVQQNPEKVVVFDNGSLDTLDALGVGDKVIGAATKNLPAYLEKYQEVESAGGIKEPDLEKINEMQPDLIIISGRQSDYQEQLSQIAPTLYLAMDTEKPWESMQENVTILAKIFDKEKEAEEKLTDLTKQIDEVKEKASALDQTALVTLVNEGQLSAYGSGSRFGLVHDLFGFKQADDQIEASTHGQSVSYEYVLEKNPGILFVIDRTKAIGGDTSNDNVAANELVAQTDAGKNDQVISLQPDVWYLSGGGLESMNLMIEDVNQALK
;
A
#
# COMPACT_ATOMS: atom_id res chain seq x y z
N MET A 1 -43.68 -44.60 46.18
CA MET A 1 -44.12 -44.61 47.59
C MET A 1 -43.47 -43.51 48.34
N LYS A 2 -44.28 -42.69 49.03
CA LYS A 2 -44.02 -41.70 50.09
C LYS A 2 -43.14 -40.50 49.74
N LYS A 3 -43.67 -39.30 49.48
CA LYS A 3 -44.37 -38.35 50.38
C LYS A 3 -43.47 -37.94 51.59
N ILE A 4 -43.15 -36.65 51.78
CA ILE A 4 -43.82 -35.63 52.65
C ILE A 4 -42.88 -34.47 52.77
N VAL A 5 -43.14 -33.23 52.41
CA VAL A 5 -43.95 -32.13 52.94
C VAL A 5 -43.18 -31.21 53.95
N LEU A 6 -43.17 -29.95 53.61
CA LEU A 6 -43.51 -28.69 54.29
C LEU A 6 -42.58 -28.11 55.36
N GLY A 7 -42.42 -26.79 55.29
CA GLY A 7 -41.95 -25.90 56.35
C GLY A 7 -41.74 -24.48 55.97
N PHE A 8 -42.80 -23.68 55.97
CA PHE A 8 -42.81 -22.18 55.98
C PHE A 8 -42.16 -21.63 57.26
N LEU A 9 -41.43 -20.54 57.15
CA LEU A 9 -41.62 -19.44 58.14
C LEU A 9 -41.17 -18.11 57.61
N VAL A 10 -42.14 -17.17 57.56
CA VAL A 10 -41.98 -15.73 57.36
C VAL A 10 -41.72 -15.10 58.72
N ILE A 11 -40.77 -14.18 58.83
CA ILE A 11 -40.80 -13.13 59.87
C ILE A 11 -40.35 -11.82 59.24
N ALA A 12 -41.30 -10.89 59.20
CA ALA A 12 -41.11 -9.49 58.95
C ALA A 12 -40.84 -8.79 60.28
N SER A 13 -39.93 -7.82 60.32
CA SER A 13 -39.93 -6.80 61.35
C SER A 13 -39.43 -5.46 60.77
N LEU A 14 -40.35 -4.49 60.79
CA LEU A 14 -40.11 -3.07 60.62
C LEU A 14 -39.37 -2.50 61.83
N GLY A 15 -38.50 -1.51 61.59
CA GLY A 15 -37.97 -0.61 62.64
C GLY A 15 -37.53 0.72 62.01
N LEU A 16 -38.27 1.76 62.35
CA LEU A 16 -38.11 3.13 61.92
C LEU A 16 -36.98 3.92 62.63
N ALA A 17 -36.37 4.82 61.87
CA ALA A 17 -35.98 6.20 62.12
C ALA A 17 -34.87 6.54 63.14
N ALA A 18 -33.87 7.29 62.72
CA ALA A 18 -33.70 8.71 63.08
C ALA A 18 -32.42 9.32 62.46
N CYS A 19 -32.55 10.58 62.15
CA CYS A 19 -31.64 11.54 61.55
C CYS A 19 -30.25 11.66 62.16
N GLY A 20 -29.27 12.04 61.31
CA GLY A 20 -27.97 12.64 61.69
C GLY A 20 -27.11 12.96 60.50
N ASN A 21 -27.03 14.27 60.24
CA ASN A 21 -26.25 14.93 59.17
C ASN A 21 -24.74 14.63 59.28
N ASN A 22 -24.02 14.36 58.22
CA ASN A 22 -22.94 15.18 57.64
C ASN A 22 -22.15 14.48 56.54
N GLU A 23 -21.82 15.31 55.55
CA GLU A 23 -21.10 15.14 54.32
C GLU A 23 -19.86 14.23 54.32
N ALA A 24 -19.79 13.38 53.31
CA ALA A 24 -18.57 13.14 52.47
C ALA A 24 -19.01 12.47 51.18
N GLN A 25 -19.08 13.28 50.11
CA GLN A 25 -19.19 12.78 48.75
C GLN A 25 -17.92 12.01 48.37
N THR A 26 -18.01 10.71 48.34
CA THR A 26 -17.05 9.89 47.62
C THR A 26 -17.68 9.56 46.27
N SER A 27 -17.25 10.30 45.26
CA SER A 27 -17.54 9.98 43.84
C SER A 27 -16.86 8.69 43.50
N GLU A 28 -17.58 7.58 43.50
CA GLU A 28 -17.19 6.40 42.78
C GLU A 28 -17.30 6.67 41.28
N THR A 29 -16.16 7.05 40.68
CA THR A 29 -15.99 7.04 39.24
C THR A 29 -16.04 5.57 38.81
N THR A 30 -17.20 5.13 38.37
CA THR A 30 -17.32 3.88 37.63
C THR A 30 -16.55 4.07 36.33
N ALA A 31 -15.29 3.65 36.30
CA ALA A 31 -14.57 3.45 35.06
C ALA A 31 -15.32 2.35 34.31
N SER A 32 -16.10 2.75 33.32
CA SER A 32 -16.65 1.85 32.31
C SER A 32 -15.45 1.35 31.51
N SER A 33 -14.89 0.21 31.91
CA SER A 33 -14.03 -0.57 31.02
C SER A 33 -14.93 -1.07 29.89
N THR A 34 -14.92 -0.38 28.77
CA THR A 34 -15.35 -0.94 27.50
C THR A 34 -14.45 -2.16 27.25
N VAL A 35 -14.96 -3.34 27.52
CA VAL A 35 -14.38 -4.56 26.98
C VAL A 35 -14.54 -4.41 25.48
N ALA A 36 -13.43 -4.15 24.77
CA ALA A 36 -13.39 -4.26 23.33
C ALA A 36 -13.79 -5.71 23.01
N THR A 37 -14.95 -5.89 22.44
CA THR A 37 -15.33 -7.18 21.87
C THR A 37 -14.44 -7.36 20.67
N ASP A 38 -13.53 -8.33 20.70
CA ASP A 38 -12.70 -8.71 19.55
C ASP A 38 -13.63 -9.13 18.40
N THR A 39 -13.98 -8.15 17.57
CA THR A 39 -14.81 -8.40 16.39
C THR A 39 -13.92 -9.01 15.32
N MET A 40 -14.24 -10.24 14.90
CA MET A 40 -13.56 -10.88 13.78
C MET A 40 -14.25 -10.53 12.47
N LEU A 41 -13.45 -10.19 11.47
CA LEU A 41 -13.90 -9.92 10.11
C LEU A 41 -13.37 -11.01 9.17
N THR A 42 -14.19 -11.45 8.24
CA THR A 42 -13.72 -12.23 7.10
C THR A 42 -13.52 -11.29 5.91
N VAL A 43 -12.31 -11.22 5.40
CA VAL A 43 -11.95 -10.45 4.21
C VAL A 43 -11.40 -11.37 3.14
N LYS A 44 -11.51 -10.97 1.87
CA LYS A 44 -10.86 -11.68 0.77
C LYS A 44 -9.59 -10.94 0.39
N ASP A 45 -8.50 -11.66 0.29
CA ASP A 45 -7.23 -11.12 -0.19
C ASP A 45 -7.17 -11.05 -1.72
N SER A 46 -6.05 -10.55 -2.28
CA SER A 46 -5.86 -10.42 -3.72
C SER A 46 -5.77 -11.77 -4.46
N ASN A 47 -5.56 -12.88 -3.75
CA ASN A 47 -5.65 -14.24 -4.30
C ASN A 47 -7.09 -14.79 -4.28
N GLY A 48 -8.05 -14.05 -3.68
CA GLY A 48 -9.43 -14.46 -3.47
C GLY A 48 -9.62 -15.41 -2.29
N GLU A 49 -8.59 -15.62 -1.47
CA GLU A 49 -8.65 -16.42 -0.26
C GLU A 49 -9.35 -15.65 0.86
N SER A 50 -10.11 -16.37 1.68
CA SER A 50 -10.79 -15.77 2.84
C SER A 50 -9.89 -15.84 4.05
N VAL A 51 -9.57 -14.68 4.63
CA VAL A 51 -8.76 -14.55 5.83
C VAL A 51 -9.61 -13.97 6.96
N GLU A 52 -9.58 -14.60 8.12
CA GLU A 52 -10.20 -14.07 9.33
C GLU A 52 -9.21 -13.17 10.04
N VAL A 53 -9.56 -11.90 10.23
CA VAL A 53 -8.73 -10.87 10.86
C VAL A 53 -9.50 -10.21 12.00
N GLN A 54 -8.78 -9.81 13.03
CA GLN A 54 -9.35 -8.96 14.08
C GLN A 54 -9.62 -7.56 13.51
N GLN A 55 -10.78 -6.99 13.83
CA GLN A 55 -11.07 -5.60 13.52
C GLN A 55 -10.22 -4.69 14.43
N ASN A 56 -9.64 -3.63 13.88
CA ASN A 56 -8.72 -2.72 14.57
C ASN A 56 -7.54 -3.45 15.27
N PRO A 57 -6.73 -4.22 14.51
CA PRO A 57 -5.56 -4.88 15.08
C PRO A 57 -4.57 -3.85 15.63
N GLU A 58 -3.95 -4.14 16.76
CA GLU A 58 -3.04 -3.22 17.46
C GLU A 58 -1.56 -3.43 17.06
N LYS A 59 -1.23 -4.60 16.51
CA LYS A 59 0.12 -5.00 16.18
C LYS A 59 0.19 -5.51 14.73
N VAL A 60 0.61 -4.65 13.83
CA VAL A 60 0.67 -4.98 12.40
C VAL A 60 2.11 -5.06 11.92
N VAL A 61 2.44 -6.12 11.21
CA VAL A 61 3.70 -6.25 10.46
C VAL A 61 3.41 -6.10 8.98
N VAL A 62 4.14 -5.18 8.31
CA VAL A 62 3.86 -4.83 6.91
C VAL A 62 5.11 -4.97 6.06
N PHE A 63 5.02 -5.75 4.99
CA PHE A 63 6.09 -5.89 3.99
C PHE A 63 5.81 -5.15 2.69
N ASP A 64 4.53 -4.82 2.43
CA ASP A 64 4.13 -4.09 1.23
C ASP A 64 4.09 -2.59 1.50
N ASN A 65 4.93 -1.82 0.81
CA ASN A 65 4.99 -0.36 0.99
C ASN A 65 3.71 0.36 0.55
N GLY A 66 2.95 -0.18 -0.41
CA GLY A 66 1.66 0.38 -0.80
C GLY A 66 0.61 0.25 0.32
N SER A 67 0.61 -0.90 1.01
CA SER A 67 -0.23 -1.12 2.19
C SER A 67 0.22 -0.26 3.38
N LEU A 68 1.55 -0.13 3.60
CA LEU A 68 2.11 0.75 4.65
C LEU A 68 1.72 2.21 4.43
N ASP A 69 1.84 2.69 3.19
CA ASP A 69 1.36 4.00 2.72
C ASP A 69 -0.14 4.20 3.02
N THR A 70 -0.95 3.22 2.66
CA THR A 70 -2.40 3.27 2.90
C THR A 70 -2.72 3.35 4.39
N LEU A 71 -2.09 2.54 5.24
CA LEU A 71 -2.27 2.61 6.69
C LEU A 71 -1.87 3.97 7.25
N ASP A 72 -0.77 4.53 6.74
CA ASP A 72 -0.30 5.86 7.10
C ASP A 72 -1.30 6.94 6.70
N ALA A 73 -1.74 6.93 5.45
CA ALA A 73 -2.69 7.89 4.90
C ALA A 73 -4.07 7.83 5.57
N LEU A 74 -4.47 6.66 6.10
CA LEU A 74 -5.69 6.47 6.87
C LEU A 74 -5.54 6.83 8.36
N GLY A 75 -4.33 7.23 8.79
CA GLY A 75 -4.07 7.66 10.17
C GLY A 75 -4.00 6.51 11.18
N VAL A 76 -3.66 5.30 10.73
CA VAL A 76 -3.51 4.09 11.57
C VAL A 76 -2.09 3.52 11.52
N GLY A 77 -1.13 4.29 11.02
CA GLY A 77 0.27 3.89 10.93
C GLY A 77 0.95 3.64 12.28
N ASP A 78 0.40 4.14 13.39
CA ASP A 78 0.84 3.86 14.75
C ASP A 78 0.64 2.39 15.18
N LYS A 79 -0.19 1.64 14.47
CA LYS A 79 -0.39 0.20 14.67
C LYS A 79 0.72 -0.65 14.03
N VAL A 80 1.55 -0.07 13.17
CA VAL A 80 2.66 -0.78 12.52
C VAL A 80 3.82 -0.92 13.50
N ILE A 81 4.06 -2.14 13.96
CA ILE A 81 5.13 -2.48 14.91
C ILE A 81 6.37 -3.03 14.20
N GLY A 82 6.25 -3.51 12.97
CA GLY A 82 7.35 -4.08 12.20
C GLY A 82 7.18 -3.90 10.70
N ALA A 83 8.29 -3.67 10.00
CA ALA A 83 8.33 -3.52 8.54
C ALA A 83 9.67 -3.95 7.95
N ALA A 84 9.74 -4.03 6.61
CA ALA A 84 11.01 -4.12 5.89
C ALA A 84 11.66 -2.72 5.84
N THR A 85 12.40 -2.35 6.88
CA THR A 85 12.87 -0.97 7.11
C THR A 85 14.00 -0.50 6.19
N LYS A 86 14.61 -1.41 5.41
CA LYS A 86 15.65 -1.05 4.44
C LYS A 86 15.03 -0.54 3.14
N ASN A 87 15.56 0.56 2.62
CA ASN A 87 15.14 1.15 1.33
C ASN A 87 13.64 1.50 1.30
N LEU A 88 13.13 2.07 2.39
CA LEU A 88 11.80 2.68 2.39
C LEU A 88 11.78 3.90 1.45
N PRO A 89 10.67 4.15 0.75
CA PRO A 89 10.46 5.42 0.05
C PRO A 89 10.60 6.62 1.00
N ALA A 90 11.08 7.74 0.49
CA ALA A 90 11.36 8.93 1.31
C ALA A 90 10.16 9.39 2.14
N TYR A 91 8.95 9.33 1.58
CA TYR A 91 7.72 9.73 2.27
C TYR A 91 7.30 8.76 3.39
N LEU A 92 7.89 7.54 3.44
CA LEU A 92 7.71 6.54 4.50
C LEU A 92 8.91 6.44 5.45
N GLU A 93 9.87 7.37 5.39
CA GLU A 93 11.12 7.33 6.17
C GLU A 93 10.88 7.19 7.68
N LYS A 94 9.80 7.74 8.22
CA LYS A 94 9.44 7.61 9.64
C LYS A 94 9.29 6.17 10.12
N TYR A 95 9.01 5.23 9.22
CA TYR A 95 8.92 3.80 9.55
C TYR A 95 10.29 3.09 9.61
N GLN A 96 11.41 3.80 9.43
CA GLN A 96 12.74 3.28 9.73
C GLN A 96 12.95 3.02 11.22
N GLU A 97 12.16 3.68 12.09
CA GLU A 97 12.23 3.56 13.53
C GLU A 97 11.43 2.36 14.09
N VAL A 98 10.56 1.71 13.30
CA VAL A 98 9.87 0.50 13.74
C VAL A 98 10.82 -0.70 13.71
N GLU A 99 10.45 -1.77 14.39
CA GLU A 99 11.30 -2.96 14.42
C GLU A 99 11.42 -3.58 13.00
N SER A 100 12.67 -3.95 12.64
CA SER A 100 12.89 -4.60 11.34
C SER A 100 12.36 -6.02 11.35
N ALA A 101 11.39 -6.30 10.48
CA ALA A 101 10.82 -7.63 10.26
C ALA A 101 11.63 -8.47 9.26
N GLY A 102 12.83 -8.01 8.87
CA GLY A 102 13.67 -8.64 7.85
C GLY A 102 13.80 -7.81 6.58
N GLY A 103 14.24 -8.42 5.50
CA GLY A 103 14.33 -7.78 4.19
C GLY A 103 13.02 -7.82 3.42
N ILE A 104 12.86 -6.89 2.44
CA ILE A 104 11.63 -6.82 1.61
C ILE A 104 11.36 -8.10 0.80
N LYS A 105 12.34 -8.98 0.62
CA LYS A 105 12.18 -10.28 -0.05
C LYS A 105 12.40 -11.48 0.88
N GLU A 106 12.97 -11.24 2.04
CA GLU A 106 13.39 -12.28 2.99
C GLU A 106 12.91 -11.90 4.39
N PRO A 107 11.63 -12.21 4.73
CA PRO A 107 11.09 -12.02 6.07
C PRO A 107 11.90 -12.80 7.12
N ASP A 108 12.14 -12.19 8.27
CA ASP A 108 12.73 -12.84 9.43
C ASP A 108 11.61 -13.46 10.29
N LEU A 109 11.30 -14.73 10.01
CA LEU A 109 10.19 -15.44 10.66
C LEU A 109 10.34 -15.53 12.19
N GLU A 110 11.58 -15.64 12.69
CA GLU A 110 11.84 -15.72 14.13
C GLU A 110 11.50 -14.39 14.80
N LYS A 111 12.00 -13.28 14.25
CA LYS A 111 11.67 -11.93 14.74
C LYS A 111 10.19 -11.62 14.66
N ILE A 112 9.53 -11.95 13.53
CA ILE A 112 8.10 -11.71 13.36
C ILE A 112 7.31 -12.49 14.43
N ASN A 113 7.69 -13.74 14.69
CA ASN A 113 7.06 -14.53 15.75
C ASN A 113 7.30 -13.94 17.15
N GLU A 114 8.47 -13.36 17.42
CA GLU A 114 8.75 -12.66 18.68
C GLU A 114 7.89 -11.39 18.86
N MET A 115 7.60 -10.68 17.78
CA MET A 115 6.74 -9.49 17.78
C MET A 115 5.29 -9.81 18.16
N GLN A 116 4.84 -11.06 17.96
CA GLN A 116 3.45 -11.50 18.19
C GLN A 116 2.43 -10.56 17.54
N PRO A 117 2.45 -10.42 16.20
CA PRO A 117 1.53 -9.54 15.49
C PRO A 117 0.09 -10.09 15.50
N ASP A 118 -0.88 -9.19 15.41
CA ASP A 118 -2.30 -9.52 15.23
C ASP A 118 -2.65 -9.67 13.73
N LEU A 119 -1.82 -9.05 12.87
CA LEU A 119 -1.98 -9.05 11.42
C LEU A 119 -0.62 -8.92 10.73
N ILE A 120 -0.42 -9.69 9.66
CA ILE A 120 0.71 -9.56 8.74
C ILE A 120 0.18 -9.20 7.36
N ILE A 121 0.79 -8.20 6.70
CA ILE A 121 0.42 -7.77 5.35
C ILE A 121 1.62 -7.98 4.43
N ILE A 122 1.40 -8.75 3.37
CA ILE A 122 2.40 -9.09 2.37
C ILE A 122 1.90 -8.78 0.95
N SER A 123 2.82 -8.83 -0.01
CA SER A 123 2.52 -8.68 -1.44
C SER A 123 3.34 -9.69 -2.26
N GLY A 124 3.39 -9.53 -3.56
CA GLY A 124 4.03 -10.49 -4.48
C GLY A 124 5.49 -10.83 -4.17
N ARG A 125 6.24 -9.92 -3.51
CA ARG A 125 7.65 -10.20 -3.15
C ARG A 125 7.81 -11.22 -2.04
N GLN A 126 6.79 -11.45 -1.23
CA GLN A 126 6.79 -12.37 -0.08
C GLN A 126 5.83 -13.55 -0.29
N SER A 127 5.30 -13.76 -1.50
CA SER A 127 4.34 -14.84 -1.79
C SER A 127 4.82 -16.22 -1.35
N ASP A 128 6.12 -16.52 -1.52
CA ASP A 128 6.73 -17.80 -1.13
C ASP A 128 6.75 -18.04 0.40
N TYR A 129 6.53 -16.98 1.19
CA TYR A 129 6.51 -17.04 2.66
C TYR A 129 5.09 -17.02 3.23
N GLN A 130 4.04 -16.88 2.41
CA GLN A 130 2.65 -16.72 2.87
C GLN A 130 2.22 -17.83 3.83
N GLU A 131 2.52 -19.09 3.49
CA GLU A 131 2.16 -20.24 4.34
C GLU A 131 2.86 -20.18 5.71
N GLN A 132 4.16 -19.86 5.74
CA GLN A 132 4.94 -19.79 6.98
C GLN A 132 4.50 -18.60 7.85
N LEU A 133 4.23 -17.45 7.26
CA LEU A 133 3.73 -16.27 7.96
C LEU A 133 2.34 -16.51 8.54
N SER A 134 1.47 -17.21 7.81
CA SER A 134 0.12 -17.60 8.28
C SER A 134 0.12 -18.55 9.48
N GLN A 135 1.24 -19.21 9.76
CA GLN A 135 1.42 -19.99 10.99
C GLN A 135 1.73 -19.09 12.22
N ILE A 136 2.14 -17.85 12.00
CA ILE A 136 2.45 -16.89 13.06
C ILE A 136 1.21 -16.04 13.39
N ALA A 137 0.56 -15.47 12.37
CA ALA A 137 -0.62 -14.62 12.52
C ALA A 137 -1.46 -14.61 11.23
N PRO A 138 -2.72 -14.14 11.26
CA PRO A 138 -3.50 -13.86 10.06
C PRO A 138 -2.65 -13.06 9.05
N THR A 139 -2.52 -13.58 7.83
CA THR A 139 -1.67 -12.99 6.80
C THR A 139 -2.51 -12.64 5.59
N LEU A 140 -2.55 -11.35 5.24
CA LEU A 140 -3.22 -10.82 4.06
C LEU A 140 -2.22 -10.65 2.92
N TYR A 141 -2.53 -11.25 1.78
CA TYR A 141 -1.83 -11.01 0.54
C TYR A 141 -2.52 -9.90 -0.26
N LEU A 142 -1.93 -8.71 -0.28
CA LEU A 142 -2.45 -7.53 -0.99
C LEU A 142 -1.48 -7.17 -2.12
N ALA A 143 -1.83 -7.51 -3.36
CA ALA A 143 -1.03 -7.23 -4.53
C ALA A 143 -1.81 -6.40 -5.54
N MET A 144 -1.10 -5.61 -6.33
CA MET A 144 -1.69 -4.94 -7.49
C MET A 144 -1.76 -5.90 -8.67
N ASP A 145 -2.90 -5.91 -9.34
CA ASP A 145 -3.09 -6.55 -10.65
C ASP A 145 -2.59 -5.59 -11.74
N THR A 146 -1.62 -6.03 -12.54
CA THR A 146 -1.05 -5.21 -13.61
C THR A 146 -2.02 -4.96 -14.77
N GLU A 147 -3.04 -5.81 -14.94
CA GLU A 147 -4.09 -5.61 -15.94
C GLU A 147 -5.20 -4.66 -15.46
N LYS A 148 -5.36 -4.54 -14.14
CA LYS A 148 -6.38 -3.71 -13.47
C LYS A 148 -5.78 -2.94 -12.28
N PRO A 149 -4.77 -2.11 -12.53
CA PRO A 149 -3.99 -1.50 -11.45
C PRO A 149 -4.83 -0.60 -10.54
N TRP A 150 -5.77 0.17 -11.10
CA TRP A 150 -6.61 1.07 -10.32
C TRP A 150 -7.65 0.32 -9.49
N GLU A 151 -8.36 -0.61 -10.11
CA GLU A 151 -9.37 -1.41 -9.46
C GLU A 151 -8.79 -2.23 -8.30
N SER A 152 -7.66 -2.91 -8.53
CA SER A 152 -7.01 -3.71 -7.49
C SER A 152 -6.46 -2.85 -6.35
N MET A 153 -5.95 -1.65 -6.64
CA MET A 153 -5.57 -0.69 -5.60
C MET A 153 -6.77 -0.26 -4.76
N GLN A 154 -7.90 0.10 -5.40
CA GLN A 154 -9.13 0.48 -4.70
C GLN A 154 -9.63 -0.66 -3.80
N GLU A 155 -9.58 -1.91 -4.28
CA GLU A 155 -9.94 -3.09 -3.50
C GLU A 155 -9.05 -3.25 -2.27
N ASN A 156 -7.72 -3.16 -2.44
CA ASN A 156 -6.75 -3.26 -1.35
C ASN A 156 -6.96 -2.16 -0.29
N VAL A 157 -7.13 -0.91 -0.72
CA VAL A 157 -7.44 0.22 0.16
C VAL A 157 -8.74 0.00 0.93
N THR A 158 -9.79 -0.50 0.24
CA THR A 158 -11.09 -0.78 0.86
C THR A 158 -11.02 -1.90 1.90
N ILE A 159 -10.23 -2.96 1.63
CA ILE A 159 -9.99 -4.04 2.59
C ILE A 159 -9.32 -3.49 3.86
N LEU A 160 -8.25 -2.71 3.70
CA LEU A 160 -7.55 -2.11 4.84
C LEU A 160 -8.47 -1.13 5.60
N ALA A 161 -9.20 -0.27 4.88
CA ALA A 161 -10.14 0.66 5.49
C ALA A 161 -11.20 -0.06 6.33
N LYS A 162 -11.76 -1.16 5.84
CA LYS A 162 -12.74 -1.98 6.56
C LYS A 162 -12.14 -2.61 7.83
N ILE A 163 -10.89 -3.07 7.78
CA ILE A 163 -10.22 -3.66 8.95
C ILE A 163 -10.02 -2.61 10.05
N PHE A 164 -9.77 -1.36 9.69
CA PHE A 164 -9.43 -0.28 10.62
C PHE A 164 -10.55 0.74 10.86
N ASP A 165 -11.82 0.46 10.47
CA ASP A 165 -12.96 1.38 10.59
C ASP A 165 -12.68 2.77 9.95
N LYS A 166 -12.09 2.76 8.72
CA LYS A 166 -11.67 3.95 7.98
C LYS A 166 -12.31 4.07 6.60
N GLU A 167 -13.46 3.43 6.39
CA GLU A 167 -14.12 3.37 5.08
C GLU A 167 -14.44 4.75 4.52
N LYS A 168 -14.87 5.68 5.39
CA LYS A 168 -15.22 7.04 4.97
C LYS A 168 -13.99 7.82 4.51
N GLU A 169 -12.90 7.77 5.27
CA GLU A 169 -11.64 8.42 4.93
C GLU A 169 -11.05 7.85 3.63
N ALA A 170 -11.16 6.55 3.44
CA ALA A 170 -10.72 5.87 2.22
C ALA A 170 -11.55 6.29 1.01
N GLU A 171 -12.89 6.33 1.13
CA GLU A 171 -13.79 6.75 0.06
C GLU A 171 -13.50 8.19 -0.38
N GLU A 172 -13.29 9.12 0.56
CA GLU A 172 -12.95 10.51 0.27
C GLU A 172 -11.63 10.60 -0.54
N LYS A 173 -10.56 9.90 -0.07
CA LYS A 173 -9.27 9.89 -0.75
C LYS A 173 -9.31 9.21 -2.12
N LEU A 174 -9.99 8.08 -2.25
CA LEU A 174 -10.16 7.38 -3.53
C LEU A 174 -10.96 8.22 -4.53
N THR A 175 -11.96 8.98 -4.06
CA THR A 175 -12.72 9.90 -4.91
C THR A 175 -11.83 11.02 -5.45
N ASP A 176 -10.99 11.62 -4.60
CA ASP A 176 -10.06 12.67 -5.01
C ASP A 176 -9.01 12.15 -5.99
N LEU A 177 -8.46 10.95 -5.75
CA LEU A 177 -7.52 10.30 -6.67
C LEU A 177 -8.18 10.00 -8.03
N THR A 178 -9.40 9.46 -8.03
CA THR A 178 -10.15 9.19 -9.27
C THR A 178 -10.26 10.45 -10.13
N LYS A 179 -10.64 11.56 -9.50
CA LYS A 179 -10.75 12.85 -10.22
C LYS A 179 -9.41 13.28 -10.81
N GLN A 180 -8.32 13.19 -10.06
CA GLN A 180 -6.99 13.57 -10.54
C GLN A 180 -6.52 12.66 -11.70
N ILE A 181 -6.78 11.35 -11.60
CA ILE A 181 -6.49 10.37 -12.66
C ILE A 181 -7.26 10.72 -13.94
N ASP A 182 -8.56 11.02 -13.83
CA ASP A 182 -9.40 11.39 -14.97
C ASP A 182 -8.90 12.67 -15.64
N GLU A 183 -8.47 13.67 -14.86
CA GLU A 183 -7.89 14.92 -15.38
C GLU A 183 -6.57 14.68 -16.14
N VAL A 184 -5.70 13.81 -15.61
CA VAL A 184 -4.46 13.40 -16.29
C VAL A 184 -4.78 12.67 -17.58
N LYS A 185 -5.67 11.68 -17.50
CA LYS A 185 -6.08 10.85 -18.64
C LYS A 185 -6.68 11.67 -19.78
N GLU A 186 -7.52 12.65 -19.47
CA GLU A 186 -8.08 13.57 -20.46
C GLU A 186 -6.97 14.34 -21.20
N LYS A 187 -6.03 14.93 -20.45
CA LYS A 187 -4.91 15.71 -21.02
C LYS A 187 -3.95 14.82 -21.83
N ALA A 188 -3.53 13.68 -21.25
CA ALA A 188 -2.59 12.77 -21.89
C ALA A 188 -3.16 12.17 -23.18
N SER A 189 -4.44 11.78 -23.18
CA SER A 189 -5.12 11.24 -24.37
C SER A 189 -5.29 12.26 -25.50
N ALA A 190 -5.28 13.54 -25.15
CA ALA A 190 -5.37 14.63 -26.14
C ALA A 190 -4.02 14.96 -26.81
N LEU A 191 -2.89 14.44 -26.26
CA LEU A 191 -1.59 14.64 -26.87
C LEU A 191 -1.46 13.88 -28.19
N ASP A 192 -0.80 14.49 -29.16
CA ASP A 192 -0.40 13.80 -30.40
C ASP A 192 0.86 12.94 -30.20
N GLN A 193 1.62 13.22 -29.13
CA GLN A 193 2.86 12.54 -28.78
C GLN A 193 2.60 11.13 -28.25
N THR A 194 3.56 10.24 -28.51
CA THR A 194 3.62 8.91 -27.89
C THR A 194 4.61 8.88 -26.75
N ALA A 195 4.40 7.99 -25.82
CA ALA A 195 5.24 7.81 -24.64
C ALA A 195 5.90 6.43 -24.60
N LEU A 196 7.13 6.37 -24.14
CA LEU A 196 7.83 5.13 -23.82
C LEU A 196 8.15 5.13 -22.33
N VAL A 197 7.84 4.04 -21.65
CA VAL A 197 8.21 3.83 -20.23
C VAL A 197 9.41 2.92 -20.18
N THR A 198 10.48 3.38 -19.53
CA THR A 198 11.71 2.61 -19.38
C THR A 198 12.15 2.52 -17.91
N LEU A 199 12.78 1.41 -17.57
CA LEU A 199 13.52 1.26 -16.33
C LEU A 199 15.00 1.13 -16.69
N VAL A 200 15.85 1.92 -16.02
CA VAL A 200 17.31 1.76 -16.10
C VAL A 200 17.81 1.03 -14.85
N ASN A 201 18.73 0.10 -15.05
CA ASN A 201 19.41 -0.64 -14.01
C ASN A 201 20.86 -0.91 -14.43
N GLU A 202 21.81 -0.25 -13.78
CA GLU A 202 23.24 -0.37 -14.09
C GLU A 202 23.53 -0.17 -15.60
N GLY A 203 22.89 0.86 -16.19
CA GLY A 203 23.01 1.20 -17.61
C GLY A 203 22.18 0.36 -18.58
N GLN A 204 21.56 -0.72 -18.11
CA GLN A 204 20.68 -1.58 -18.93
C GLN A 204 19.26 -1.04 -18.93
N LEU A 205 18.61 -1.05 -20.10
CA LEU A 205 17.23 -0.60 -20.23
C LEU A 205 16.24 -1.77 -20.37
N SER A 206 15.08 -1.60 -19.75
CA SER A 206 13.89 -2.41 -20.02
C SER A 206 12.73 -1.48 -20.36
N ALA A 207 11.94 -1.81 -21.40
CA ALA A 207 10.73 -1.09 -21.78
C ALA A 207 9.48 -1.78 -21.26
N TYR A 208 8.44 -0.99 -20.92
CA TYR A 208 7.18 -1.46 -20.35
C TYR A 208 6.01 -0.92 -21.19
N GLY A 209 5.18 -1.81 -21.70
CA GLY A 209 3.95 -1.51 -22.39
C GLY A 209 2.72 -1.70 -21.49
N SER A 210 1.54 -1.64 -22.08
CA SER A 210 0.25 -1.91 -21.46
C SER A 210 0.23 -3.30 -20.79
N GLY A 211 -0.45 -3.44 -19.64
CA GLY A 211 -0.51 -4.67 -18.85
C GLY A 211 0.80 -5.06 -18.15
N SER A 212 1.88 -4.29 -18.32
CA SER A 212 3.16 -4.49 -17.64
C SER A 212 3.15 -3.85 -16.26
N ARG A 213 4.18 -4.15 -15.46
CA ARG A 213 4.35 -3.59 -14.10
C ARG A 213 4.21 -2.07 -14.02
N PHE A 214 4.72 -1.34 -15.01
CA PHE A 214 4.62 0.13 -15.11
C PHE A 214 3.69 0.58 -16.23
N GLY A 215 2.87 -0.35 -16.75
CA GLY A 215 1.90 -0.10 -17.80
C GLY A 215 0.79 0.87 -17.43
N LEU A 216 0.61 1.14 -16.11
CA LEU A 216 -0.40 2.11 -15.66
C LEU A 216 -0.21 3.52 -16.28
N VAL A 217 0.98 3.88 -16.75
CA VAL A 217 1.20 5.12 -17.52
C VAL A 217 0.33 5.15 -18.78
N HIS A 218 0.14 4.01 -19.41
CA HIS A 218 -0.67 3.84 -20.60
C HIS A 218 -2.13 3.52 -20.24
N ASP A 219 -2.33 2.53 -19.36
CA ASP A 219 -3.64 1.92 -19.08
C ASP A 219 -4.50 2.84 -18.20
N LEU A 220 -3.90 3.49 -17.21
CA LEU A 220 -4.58 4.35 -16.25
C LEU A 220 -4.49 5.84 -16.63
N PHE A 221 -3.28 6.32 -16.89
CA PHE A 221 -3.03 7.74 -17.16
C PHE A 221 -3.24 8.13 -18.63
N GLY A 222 -3.43 7.18 -19.54
CA GLY A 222 -3.88 7.43 -20.91
C GLY A 222 -2.82 7.94 -21.89
N PHE A 223 -1.52 7.86 -21.56
CA PHE A 223 -0.46 8.18 -22.51
C PHE A 223 -0.38 7.13 -23.62
N LYS A 224 -0.37 7.54 -24.89
CA LYS A 224 -0.29 6.63 -26.06
C LYS A 224 1.08 5.94 -26.08
N GLN A 225 1.10 4.64 -26.29
CA GLN A 225 2.35 3.88 -26.40
C GLN A 225 3.16 4.28 -27.65
N ALA A 226 4.49 4.41 -27.51
CA ALA A 226 5.40 4.56 -28.66
C ALA A 226 5.61 3.24 -29.40
N ASP A 227 5.43 2.11 -28.72
CA ASP A 227 5.43 0.77 -29.32
C ASP A 227 4.36 -0.10 -28.63
N ASP A 228 3.39 -0.56 -29.41
CA ASP A 228 2.31 -1.44 -28.97
C ASP A 228 2.67 -2.95 -29.03
N GLN A 229 3.90 -3.28 -29.44
CA GLN A 229 4.40 -4.64 -29.53
C GLN A 229 5.22 -5.07 -28.30
N ILE A 230 5.37 -4.19 -27.29
CA ILE A 230 6.05 -4.54 -26.04
C ILE A 230 5.21 -5.58 -25.30
N GLU A 231 5.79 -6.75 -25.04
CA GLU A 231 5.12 -7.83 -24.31
C GLU A 231 4.87 -7.43 -22.84
N ALA A 232 3.65 -7.67 -22.36
CA ALA A 232 3.28 -7.44 -20.97
C ALA A 232 4.15 -8.31 -20.04
N SER A 233 4.86 -7.69 -19.11
CA SER A 233 5.81 -8.37 -18.24
C SER A 233 6.07 -7.60 -16.94
N THR A 234 6.30 -8.34 -15.85
CA THR A 234 6.75 -7.78 -14.58
C THR A 234 8.17 -7.20 -14.67
N HIS A 235 9.04 -7.78 -15.52
CA HIS A 235 10.43 -7.37 -15.63
C HIS A 235 10.70 -6.45 -16.83
N GLY A 236 9.71 -6.23 -17.67
CA GLY A 236 9.84 -5.47 -18.91
C GLY A 236 10.58 -6.24 -20.00
N GLN A 237 10.59 -5.67 -21.19
CA GLN A 237 11.34 -6.16 -22.34
C GLN A 237 12.71 -5.49 -22.37
N SER A 238 13.80 -6.27 -22.37
CA SER A 238 15.16 -5.71 -22.52
C SER A 238 15.29 -5.01 -23.86
N VAL A 239 15.76 -3.76 -23.84
CA VAL A 239 15.91 -2.92 -25.02
C VAL A 239 17.26 -2.18 -24.99
N SER A 240 17.68 -1.66 -26.16
CA SER A 240 18.86 -0.82 -26.27
C SER A 240 18.51 0.65 -26.43
N TYR A 241 19.51 1.54 -26.37
CA TYR A 241 19.32 2.96 -26.66
C TYR A 241 19.00 3.22 -28.15
N GLU A 242 19.48 2.35 -29.07
CA GLU A 242 19.10 2.37 -30.49
C GLU A 242 17.59 2.09 -30.66
N TYR A 243 17.03 1.18 -29.87
CA TYR A 243 15.57 0.94 -29.86
C TYR A 243 14.81 2.20 -29.44
N VAL A 244 15.27 2.89 -28.40
CA VAL A 244 14.64 4.16 -27.97
C VAL A 244 14.68 5.19 -29.09
N LEU A 245 15.83 5.30 -29.80
CA LEU A 245 15.97 6.20 -30.96
C LEU A 245 15.05 5.77 -32.12
N GLU A 246 14.96 4.48 -32.42
CA GLU A 246 14.09 3.96 -33.48
C GLU A 246 12.61 4.25 -33.23
N LYS A 247 12.15 4.02 -31.98
CA LYS A 247 10.75 4.29 -31.59
C LYS A 247 10.45 5.78 -31.46
N ASN A 248 11.46 6.60 -31.31
CA ASN A 248 11.40 8.07 -31.28
C ASN A 248 10.21 8.61 -30.46
N PRO A 249 10.09 8.26 -29.17
CA PRO A 249 8.98 8.74 -28.35
C PRO A 249 9.01 10.27 -28.20
N GLY A 250 7.83 10.89 -28.15
CA GLY A 250 7.67 12.29 -27.81
C GLY A 250 7.86 12.55 -26.31
N ILE A 251 7.61 11.52 -25.47
CA ILE A 251 7.79 11.54 -24.02
C ILE A 251 8.53 10.25 -23.64
N LEU A 252 9.60 10.37 -22.85
CA LEU A 252 10.32 9.21 -22.28
C LEU A 252 10.25 9.26 -20.76
N PHE A 253 9.48 8.35 -20.16
CA PHE A 253 9.45 8.16 -18.73
C PHE A 253 10.56 7.20 -18.29
N VAL A 254 11.32 7.59 -17.27
CA VAL A 254 12.50 6.84 -16.79
C VAL A 254 12.37 6.54 -15.32
N ILE A 255 12.44 5.26 -14.96
CA ILE A 255 12.51 4.76 -13.59
C ILE A 255 13.93 4.26 -13.35
N ASP A 256 14.67 4.87 -12.42
CA ASP A 256 16.03 4.46 -12.05
C ASP A 256 15.98 3.45 -10.89
N ARG A 257 16.03 2.15 -11.25
CA ARG A 257 16.03 1.07 -10.27
C ARG A 257 17.29 1.10 -9.39
N THR A 258 18.45 1.37 -9.98
CA THR A 258 19.72 1.41 -9.25
C THR A 258 19.64 2.43 -8.12
N LYS A 259 19.09 3.62 -8.41
CA LYS A 259 18.85 4.67 -7.41
C LYS A 259 17.84 4.21 -6.35
N ALA A 260 16.72 3.58 -6.75
CA ALA A 260 15.70 3.10 -5.83
C ALA A 260 16.25 2.14 -4.76
N ILE A 261 17.21 1.30 -5.14
CA ILE A 261 17.82 0.31 -4.22
C ILE A 261 19.14 0.77 -3.59
N GLY A 262 19.53 2.04 -3.79
CA GLY A 262 20.74 2.62 -3.20
C GLY A 262 22.05 2.17 -3.85
N GLY A 263 22.03 1.82 -5.16
CA GLY A 263 23.21 1.42 -5.93
C GLY A 263 23.95 2.60 -6.56
N ASP A 264 25.02 2.30 -7.32
CA ASP A 264 25.81 3.29 -8.06
C ASP A 264 25.15 3.66 -9.39
N THR A 265 24.64 4.88 -9.48
CA THR A 265 23.90 5.42 -10.64
C THR A 265 24.78 6.07 -11.70
N SER A 266 26.09 5.91 -11.64
CA SER A 266 27.05 6.59 -12.55
C SER A 266 26.77 6.30 -14.04
N ASN A 267 26.14 5.16 -14.36
CA ASN A 267 25.82 4.74 -15.72
C ASN A 267 24.33 4.94 -16.09
N ASP A 268 23.51 5.51 -15.20
CA ASP A 268 22.04 5.48 -15.32
C ASP A 268 21.45 6.81 -15.81
N ASN A 269 22.28 7.77 -16.23
CA ASN A 269 21.81 9.05 -16.77
C ASN A 269 21.29 8.87 -18.21
N VAL A 270 20.06 8.39 -18.34
CA VAL A 270 19.39 8.15 -19.62
C VAL A 270 19.24 9.42 -20.45
N ALA A 271 18.94 10.55 -19.81
CA ALA A 271 18.76 11.84 -20.50
C ALA A 271 20.06 12.36 -21.16
N ALA A 272 21.23 12.00 -20.62
CA ALA A 272 22.52 12.39 -21.19
C ALA A 272 23.02 11.47 -22.32
N ASN A 273 22.28 10.38 -22.62
CA ASN A 273 22.66 9.47 -23.69
C ASN A 273 22.48 10.13 -25.06
N GLU A 274 23.52 10.04 -25.91
CA GLU A 274 23.54 10.69 -27.23
C GLU A 274 22.42 10.25 -28.18
N LEU A 275 21.96 9.00 -28.07
CA LEU A 275 20.84 8.49 -28.87
C LEU A 275 19.51 8.99 -28.34
N VAL A 276 19.34 9.07 -27.03
CA VAL A 276 18.13 9.66 -26.40
C VAL A 276 18.01 11.14 -26.73
N ALA A 277 19.11 11.88 -26.70
CA ALA A 277 19.13 13.30 -27.08
C ALA A 277 18.69 13.56 -28.54
N GLN A 278 18.73 12.54 -29.41
CA GLN A 278 18.27 12.64 -30.81
C GLN A 278 16.79 12.32 -30.97
N THR A 279 16.10 11.79 -29.98
CA THR A 279 14.66 11.55 -29.99
C THR A 279 13.87 12.86 -29.87
N ASP A 280 12.60 12.83 -30.15
CA ASP A 280 11.71 13.98 -29.94
C ASP A 280 11.60 14.30 -28.44
N ALA A 281 11.58 13.28 -27.56
CA ALA A 281 11.63 13.48 -26.12
C ALA A 281 12.91 14.22 -25.68
N GLY A 282 14.07 13.79 -26.18
CA GLY A 282 15.35 14.43 -25.85
C GLY A 282 15.45 15.87 -26.35
N LYS A 283 14.95 16.17 -27.57
CA LYS A 283 14.99 17.51 -28.17
C LYS A 283 14.04 18.51 -27.49
N ASN A 284 12.98 18.03 -26.88
CA ASN A 284 11.92 18.85 -26.29
C ASN A 284 11.91 18.84 -24.75
N ASP A 285 12.99 18.38 -24.10
CA ASP A 285 13.10 18.25 -22.64
C ASP A 285 11.98 17.39 -22.01
N GLN A 286 11.50 16.38 -22.77
CA GLN A 286 10.45 15.44 -22.34
C GLN A 286 11.01 14.09 -21.89
N VAL A 287 12.25 14.02 -21.40
CA VAL A 287 12.82 12.89 -20.70
C VAL A 287 12.53 13.08 -19.21
N ILE A 288 11.46 12.44 -18.74
CA ILE A 288 10.90 12.63 -17.39
C ILE A 288 11.43 11.54 -16.46
N SER A 289 12.23 11.95 -15.47
CA SER A 289 12.65 11.06 -14.40
C SER A 289 11.52 10.92 -13.38
N LEU A 290 10.98 9.72 -13.26
CA LEU A 290 9.98 9.38 -12.25
C LEU A 290 10.67 9.14 -10.90
N GLN A 291 9.98 9.38 -9.78
CA GLN A 291 10.51 9.14 -8.42
C GLN A 291 10.75 7.63 -8.23
N PRO A 292 12.01 7.17 -8.24
CA PRO A 292 12.31 5.75 -8.40
C PRO A 292 11.90 4.91 -7.19
N ASP A 293 11.96 5.45 -6.00
CA ASP A 293 11.53 4.81 -4.76
C ASP A 293 10.00 4.64 -4.72
N VAL A 294 9.24 5.61 -5.21
CA VAL A 294 7.78 5.51 -5.35
C VAL A 294 7.41 4.45 -6.37
N TRP A 295 7.94 4.56 -7.60
CA TRP A 295 7.55 3.66 -8.71
C TRP A 295 8.09 2.24 -8.55
N TYR A 296 9.31 2.08 -8.04
CA TYR A 296 9.94 0.76 -7.94
C TYR A 296 9.69 0.03 -6.63
N LEU A 297 9.70 0.73 -5.47
CA LEU A 297 9.60 0.11 -4.14
C LEU A 297 8.20 0.18 -3.56
N SER A 298 7.39 1.13 -3.97
CA SER A 298 6.03 1.36 -3.50
C SER A 298 5.02 1.19 -4.65
N GLY A 299 4.15 2.14 -4.84
CA GLY A 299 3.03 2.08 -5.76
C GLY A 299 1.85 1.32 -5.15
N GLY A 300 0.64 1.64 -5.55
CA GLY A 300 -0.56 0.96 -5.07
C GLY A 300 -1.05 1.36 -3.68
N GLY A 301 -0.53 2.45 -3.12
CA GLY A 301 -1.05 3.09 -1.92
C GLY A 301 -1.61 4.49 -2.22
N LEU A 302 -2.24 5.11 -1.23
CA LEU A 302 -2.94 6.38 -1.39
C LEU A 302 -2.01 7.55 -1.70
N GLU A 303 -0.89 7.66 -0.98
CA GLU A 303 0.08 8.73 -1.20
C GLU A 303 0.99 8.45 -2.39
N SER A 304 1.42 7.21 -2.59
CA SER A 304 2.21 6.84 -3.77
C SER A 304 1.46 7.12 -5.07
N MET A 305 0.15 6.95 -5.11
CA MET A 305 -0.64 7.30 -6.29
C MET A 305 -0.67 8.81 -6.53
N ASN A 306 -0.80 9.65 -5.48
CA ASN A 306 -0.65 11.10 -5.60
C ASN A 306 0.71 11.49 -6.21
N LEU A 307 1.80 10.92 -5.69
CA LEU A 307 3.15 11.18 -6.17
C LEU A 307 3.35 10.72 -7.62
N MET A 308 2.76 9.58 -8.01
CA MET A 308 2.78 9.11 -9.40
C MET A 308 2.02 10.05 -10.34
N ILE A 309 0.88 10.58 -9.90
CA ILE A 309 0.10 11.60 -10.65
C ILE A 309 0.94 12.88 -10.82
N GLU A 310 1.64 13.34 -9.77
CA GLU A 310 2.53 14.49 -9.84
C GLU A 310 3.66 14.29 -10.85
N ASP A 311 4.25 13.09 -10.87
CA ASP A 311 5.33 12.74 -11.77
C ASP A 311 4.88 12.78 -13.25
N VAL A 312 3.78 12.11 -13.59
CA VAL A 312 3.30 12.08 -14.98
C VAL A 312 2.76 13.43 -15.44
N ASN A 313 2.27 14.28 -14.53
CA ASN A 313 1.88 15.65 -14.84
C ASN A 313 3.04 16.53 -15.32
N GLN A 314 4.30 16.15 -15.09
CA GLN A 314 5.45 16.88 -15.62
C GLN A 314 5.48 16.86 -17.15
N ALA A 315 5.01 15.77 -17.75
CA ALA A 315 4.90 15.63 -19.21
C ALA A 315 3.73 16.42 -19.84
N LEU A 316 2.84 16.99 -19.02
CA LEU A 316 1.62 17.71 -19.46
C LEU A 316 1.75 19.24 -19.32
N LYS A 317 2.95 19.75 -19.02
CA LYS A 317 3.24 21.19 -18.81
C LYS A 317 3.52 21.92 -20.11
#